data_700393d5f503ca41dd692cc881e0b276
#
_entry.id   700393d5f503ca41dd692cc881e0b276
#
_cell.length_a   1.000
_cell.length_b   1.000
_cell.length_c   1.000
_cell.angle_alpha   90.00
_cell.angle_beta   90.00
_cell.angle_gamma   90.00
#
_symmetry.space_group_name_H-M   'P 1'
#
loop_
_entity.id
_entity.type
_entity.pdbx_description
1 polymer ?
#
loop_
_entity_poly.entity_id
_entity_poly.type
_entity_poly.pdbx_seq_one_letter_code
_entity_poly.pdbx_strand_id
1 'polypeptide(L)'
;PDVNFKKYLLAADDKNMFIAKDEFDNYIKIDSNNDGEIDVNEASRVVWLVASRESISTIEGISYFYNLTYLSCGWSSISKLELNSLSKLEELYCNDNQLTSLDVSALKNLKTLMVSNNQIATLNFDGLINLEFLSFDGNKIKSLDISSFPNLIGLACGRNELTSIKVGSLKEMVFLYCSDNRLTTLDLTGVPKLNSFDCDNNQLLTSLFLKNGMNEPYLTFKNTPHLEYICIDDSQFNEVQNLVSEYNYTNCQINSYCSFTPGGIYYTFEGNSKLDINLDGCDNNDLSYSNLNFRITDGIHSGNFISDTSGNYSIPVQEGNHTITPILENPTYYTVSPNFVSVTVPSQTSPFVRFCITPRGIYQDLEITLLPIGVARPGFDANYKIIYKNIGTKTMSGTVNIRLNADDKLDFVSANPIISSQTANDLFWDYSNLLPLETREIDFNVNVNSPMETPAVNAGDILSIISSITSQEGDLTFLYNNFSL
;
A
#
# COMPACT_ATOMS: atom_id res chain seq x y z
N PRO A 1 12.38 -40.81 21.73
CA PRO A 1 13.30 -40.35 20.72
C PRO A 1 13.11 -41.13 19.39
N ASP A 2 13.25 -40.44 18.26
CA ASP A 2 13.19 -41.08 16.93
C ASP A 2 14.40 -42.03 16.75
N VAL A 3 14.13 -43.29 16.42
CA VAL A 3 15.18 -44.33 16.27
C VAL A 3 16.12 -43.97 15.14
N ASN A 4 15.62 -43.37 14.06
CA ASN A 4 16.44 -42.94 12.92
C ASN A 4 17.32 -41.75 13.29
N PHE A 5 16.79 -40.79 14.06
CA PHE A 5 17.58 -39.67 14.55
C PHE A 5 18.71 -40.15 15.46
N LYS A 6 18.44 -40.98 16.46
CA LYS A 6 19.46 -41.59 17.32
C LYS A 6 20.52 -42.35 16.52
N LYS A 7 20.06 -43.23 15.62
CA LYS A 7 20.94 -44.01 14.76
C LYS A 7 21.84 -43.10 13.89
N TYR A 8 21.29 -42.01 13.40
CA TYR A 8 22.03 -41.05 12.60
C TYR A 8 23.10 -40.34 13.43
N LEU A 9 22.77 -39.91 14.64
CA LEU A 9 23.74 -39.28 15.54
C LEU A 9 24.88 -40.22 15.94
N LEU A 10 24.57 -41.48 16.23
CA LEU A 10 25.56 -42.52 16.60
C LEU A 10 26.51 -42.87 15.41
N ALA A 11 26.09 -42.58 14.17
CA ALA A 11 26.93 -42.79 12.99
C ALA A 11 27.96 -41.66 12.75
N ALA A 12 27.89 -40.56 13.51
CA ALA A 12 28.85 -39.48 13.41
C ALA A 12 30.28 -39.92 13.64
N ASP A 13 31.18 -39.60 12.74
CA ASP A 13 32.60 -39.86 12.89
C ASP A 13 33.46 -38.75 12.23
N ASP A 14 34.75 -38.82 12.42
CA ASP A 14 35.75 -37.90 11.86
C ASP A 14 36.32 -38.34 10.50
N LYS A 15 35.80 -39.42 9.91
CA LYS A 15 36.35 -40.02 8.68
C LYS A 15 35.39 -40.13 7.52
N ASN A 16 34.13 -40.52 7.76
CA ASN A 16 33.20 -40.85 6.69
C ASN A 16 31.82 -40.18 6.84
N MET A 17 31.40 -39.92 8.09
CA MET A 17 30.07 -39.32 8.39
C MET A 17 30.20 -37.94 9.04
N PHE A 18 30.42 -36.97 8.23
CA PHE A 18 30.70 -35.56 8.60
C PHE A 18 29.42 -34.81 9.01
N ILE A 19 28.82 -35.20 10.14
CA ILE A 19 27.52 -34.69 10.58
C ILE A 19 27.58 -33.85 11.84
N ALA A 20 28.69 -33.87 12.59
CA ALA A 20 28.87 -33.08 13.80
C ALA A 20 30.28 -32.52 13.93
N LYS A 21 30.41 -31.27 14.42
CA LYS A 21 31.68 -30.62 14.72
C LYS A 21 31.72 -30.08 16.14
N ASP A 22 32.94 -30.01 16.67
CA ASP A 22 33.26 -29.37 17.95
C ASP A 22 33.55 -27.85 17.80
N GLU A 23 33.88 -27.20 18.91
CA GLU A 23 34.23 -25.76 18.96
C GLU A 23 35.50 -25.38 18.21
N PHE A 24 36.35 -26.35 17.81
CA PHE A 24 37.58 -26.17 17.04
C PHE A 24 37.37 -26.44 15.55
N ASP A 25 36.11 -26.59 15.10
CA ASP A 25 35.69 -26.92 13.71
C ASP A 25 36.18 -28.31 13.23
N ASN A 26 36.50 -29.24 14.16
CA ASN A 26 36.82 -30.60 13.81
C ASN A 26 35.58 -31.47 13.73
N TYR A 27 35.46 -32.34 12.70
CA TYR A 27 34.48 -33.37 12.70
C TYR A 27 34.72 -34.38 13.81
N ILE A 28 33.69 -34.75 14.56
CA ILE A 28 33.80 -35.57 15.76
C ILE A 28 32.83 -36.74 15.74
N LYS A 29 33.21 -37.79 16.42
CA LYS A 29 32.29 -38.82 16.88
C LYS A 29 31.52 -38.28 18.09
N ILE A 30 30.17 -38.30 18.04
CA ILE A 30 29.34 -37.81 19.13
C ILE A 30 29.44 -38.79 20.32
N ASP A 31 29.07 -40.08 20.08
CA ASP A 31 29.23 -41.19 21.06
C ASP A 31 30.72 -41.50 21.27
N SER A 32 31.37 -40.76 22.13
CA SER A 32 32.83 -40.84 22.34
C SER A 32 33.28 -42.04 23.15
N ASN A 33 32.42 -42.52 24.00
CA ASN A 33 32.68 -43.68 24.88
C ASN A 33 32.26 -45.05 24.27
N ASN A 34 31.56 -45.04 23.13
CA ASN A 34 31.06 -46.21 22.39
C ASN A 34 30.05 -47.06 23.18
N ASP A 35 29.23 -46.47 24.00
CA ASP A 35 28.21 -47.21 24.76
C ASP A 35 26.85 -47.32 24.03
N GLY A 36 26.72 -46.64 22.87
CA GLY A 36 25.53 -46.67 22.04
C GLY A 36 24.44 -45.67 22.52
N GLU A 37 24.73 -44.84 23.46
CA GLU A 37 23.89 -43.73 23.94
C GLU A 37 24.62 -42.40 23.65
N ILE A 38 23.93 -41.28 23.82
CA ILE A 38 24.53 -39.93 23.75
C ILE A 38 24.16 -39.23 25.07
N ASP A 39 25.14 -39.06 25.90
CA ASP A 39 24.94 -38.33 27.17
C ASP A 39 25.04 -36.79 26.99
N VAL A 40 24.73 -36.06 28.08
CA VAL A 40 24.73 -34.58 28.03
C VAL A 40 26.12 -34.01 27.77
N ASN A 41 27.19 -34.66 28.26
CA ASN A 41 28.55 -34.20 28.03
C ASN A 41 28.95 -34.36 26.56
N GLU A 42 28.56 -35.46 25.96
CA GLU A 42 28.79 -35.75 24.54
C GLU A 42 28.01 -34.81 23.66
N ALA A 43 26.71 -34.63 23.92
CA ALA A 43 25.86 -33.68 23.22
C ALA A 43 26.37 -32.24 23.34
N SER A 44 26.86 -31.83 24.51
CA SER A 44 27.35 -30.48 24.77
C SER A 44 28.64 -30.09 24.05
N ARG A 45 29.38 -31.08 23.48
CA ARG A 45 30.58 -30.85 22.70
C ARG A 45 30.27 -30.42 21.25
N VAL A 46 29.04 -30.67 20.79
CA VAL A 46 28.64 -30.40 19.43
C VAL A 46 28.20 -28.95 19.28
N VAL A 47 28.84 -28.22 18.35
CA VAL A 47 28.47 -26.82 18.02
C VAL A 47 27.87 -26.71 16.61
N TRP A 48 28.11 -27.67 15.75
CA TRP A 48 27.59 -27.74 14.39
C TRP A 48 27.02 -29.14 14.14
N LEU A 49 25.73 -29.21 13.69
CA LEU A 49 25.04 -30.47 13.49
C LEU A 49 24.25 -30.47 12.20
N VAL A 50 24.46 -31.49 11.37
CA VAL A 50 23.58 -31.82 10.25
C VAL A 50 22.81 -33.09 10.58
N ALA A 51 21.48 -32.99 10.64
CA ALA A 51 20.57 -34.10 10.93
C ALA A 51 19.50 -34.21 9.82
N SER A 52 19.93 -34.06 8.58
CA SER A 52 19.08 -33.99 7.38
C SER A 52 18.96 -35.38 6.76
N ARG A 53 17.80 -36.02 6.83
CA ARG A 53 17.49 -37.32 6.17
C ARG A 53 15.98 -37.54 6.14
N GLU A 54 15.50 -38.18 5.08
CA GLU A 54 14.08 -38.43 4.79
C GLU A 54 13.31 -39.23 5.83
N SER A 55 13.99 -40.00 6.66
CA SER A 55 13.35 -40.87 7.63
C SER A 55 13.32 -40.35 9.07
N ILE A 56 13.73 -39.11 9.32
CA ILE A 56 13.67 -38.50 10.66
C ILE A 56 12.33 -37.79 10.78
N SER A 57 11.52 -38.21 11.76
CA SER A 57 10.20 -37.61 12.04
C SER A 57 10.20 -36.66 13.23
N THR A 58 11.17 -36.75 14.10
CA THR A 58 11.39 -35.83 15.21
C THR A 58 12.86 -35.79 15.62
N ILE A 59 13.31 -34.61 16.07
CA ILE A 59 14.64 -34.43 16.67
C ILE A 59 14.51 -34.21 18.18
N GLU A 60 13.56 -34.90 18.83
CA GLU A 60 13.42 -34.88 20.31
C GLU A 60 14.76 -35.26 20.96
N GLY A 61 15.17 -34.48 21.97
CA GLY A 61 16.51 -34.58 22.58
C GLY A 61 17.50 -33.56 22.07
N ILE A 62 17.18 -32.79 20.98
CA ILE A 62 18.05 -31.72 20.47
C ILE A 62 18.37 -30.65 21.53
N SER A 63 17.51 -30.50 22.55
CA SER A 63 17.67 -29.56 23.66
C SER A 63 18.96 -29.78 24.47
N TYR A 64 19.51 -30.99 24.46
CA TYR A 64 20.78 -31.31 25.11
C TYR A 64 22.00 -30.80 24.36
N PHE A 65 21.87 -30.45 23.07
CA PHE A 65 22.89 -29.87 22.25
C PHE A 65 22.93 -28.33 22.37
N TYR A 66 22.89 -27.84 23.59
CA TYR A 66 22.70 -26.41 23.94
C TYR A 66 23.84 -25.49 23.51
N ASN A 67 24.97 -26.03 23.01
CA ASN A 67 26.08 -25.26 22.44
C ASN A 67 26.00 -25.11 20.93
N LEU A 68 24.97 -25.64 20.26
CA LEU A 68 24.82 -25.50 18.82
C LEU A 68 24.77 -24.03 18.39
N THR A 69 25.59 -23.72 17.40
CA THR A 69 25.57 -22.49 16.61
C THR A 69 24.97 -22.71 15.23
N TYR A 70 25.04 -23.95 14.70
CA TYR A 70 24.50 -24.34 13.41
C TYR A 70 23.69 -25.63 13.56
N LEU A 71 22.46 -25.60 13.00
CA LEU A 71 21.59 -26.78 12.91
C LEU A 71 20.98 -26.88 11.53
N SER A 72 21.22 -28.01 10.82
CA SER A 72 20.51 -28.37 9.62
C SER A 72 19.72 -29.65 9.83
N CYS A 73 18.39 -29.58 9.70
CA CYS A 73 17.48 -30.71 9.84
C CYS A 73 16.44 -30.75 8.70
N GLY A 74 16.80 -30.24 7.53
CA GLY A 74 15.98 -30.25 6.32
C GLY A 74 15.81 -31.64 5.71
N TRP A 75 14.96 -31.73 4.65
CA TRP A 75 14.64 -32.96 3.91
C TRP A 75 14.27 -34.14 4.81
N SER A 76 13.36 -33.87 5.73
CA SER A 76 12.91 -34.83 6.75
C SER A 76 11.37 -34.87 6.78
N SER A 77 10.81 -35.49 7.81
CA SER A 77 9.35 -35.51 8.01
C SER A 77 8.95 -34.87 9.34
N ILE A 78 9.73 -33.88 9.77
CA ILE A 78 9.57 -33.24 11.09
C ILE A 78 8.32 -32.35 11.05
N SER A 79 7.41 -32.58 11.98
CA SER A 79 6.17 -31.81 12.11
C SER A 79 6.19 -30.79 13.26
N LYS A 80 7.15 -30.91 14.18
CA LYS A 80 7.31 -29.99 15.33
C LYS A 80 8.78 -29.84 15.70
N LEU A 81 9.18 -28.59 15.98
CA LEU A 81 10.52 -28.24 16.48
C LEU A 81 10.42 -27.46 17.79
N GLU A 82 11.16 -27.87 18.79
CA GLU A 82 11.31 -27.19 20.08
C GLU A 82 12.77 -26.75 20.24
N LEU A 83 13.05 -25.46 20.09
CA LEU A 83 14.40 -24.94 19.96
C LEU A 83 14.80 -23.95 21.07
N ASN A 84 13.95 -23.75 22.08
CA ASN A 84 14.10 -22.70 23.09
C ASN A 84 15.40 -22.81 23.92
N SER A 85 16.00 -24.02 24.03
CA SER A 85 17.26 -24.24 24.71
C SER A 85 18.52 -23.92 23.91
N LEU A 86 18.37 -23.70 22.58
CA LEU A 86 19.48 -23.50 21.66
C LEU A 86 19.83 -22.00 21.51
N SER A 87 20.01 -21.32 22.63
CA SER A 87 20.19 -19.85 22.66
C SER A 87 21.44 -19.33 21.94
N LYS A 88 22.40 -20.21 21.61
CA LYS A 88 23.62 -19.88 20.87
C LYS A 88 23.46 -20.03 19.35
N LEU A 89 22.29 -20.52 18.88
CA LEU A 89 22.09 -20.85 17.48
C LEU A 89 22.15 -19.56 16.63
N GLU A 90 23.01 -19.59 15.60
CA GLU A 90 23.18 -18.53 14.62
C GLU A 90 22.55 -18.89 13.27
N GLU A 91 22.56 -20.17 12.92
CA GLU A 91 22.02 -20.64 11.64
C GLU A 91 21.09 -21.84 11.83
N LEU A 92 19.89 -21.75 11.26
CA LEU A 92 18.89 -22.80 11.27
C LEU A 92 18.39 -23.10 9.87
N TYR A 93 18.54 -24.36 9.43
CA TYR A 93 18.04 -24.88 8.16
C TYR A 93 17.10 -26.03 8.43
N CYS A 94 15.80 -25.82 8.21
CA CYS A 94 14.76 -26.85 8.36
C CYS A 94 13.78 -26.87 7.17
N ASN A 95 14.31 -26.63 5.97
CA ASN A 95 13.56 -26.72 4.71
C ASN A 95 13.02 -28.13 4.47
N ASP A 96 11.95 -28.25 3.67
CA ASP A 96 11.43 -29.53 3.20
C ASP A 96 11.08 -30.47 4.36
N ASN A 97 10.15 -30.01 5.22
CA ASN A 97 9.60 -30.72 6.38
C ASN A 97 8.06 -30.60 6.41
N GLN A 98 7.43 -30.93 7.51
CA GLN A 98 5.98 -30.91 7.71
C GLN A 98 5.56 -29.94 8.83
N LEU A 99 6.38 -28.89 9.09
CA LEU A 99 6.11 -27.92 10.13
C LEU A 99 4.85 -27.09 9.82
N THR A 100 3.95 -26.97 10.80
CA THR A 100 2.73 -26.13 10.67
C THR A 100 2.87 -24.80 11.39
N SER A 101 3.78 -24.72 12.35
CA SER A 101 4.19 -23.50 13.06
C SER A 101 5.65 -23.59 13.48
N LEU A 102 6.29 -22.46 13.69
CA LEU A 102 7.64 -22.40 14.22
C LEU A 102 7.79 -21.16 15.10
N ASP A 103 8.32 -21.35 16.31
CA ASP A 103 8.69 -20.27 17.21
C ASP A 103 10.22 -20.28 17.39
N VAL A 104 10.86 -19.23 16.92
CA VAL A 104 12.30 -19.01 17.03
C VAL A 104 12.63 -17.75 17.85
N SER A 105 11.64 -17.17 18.51
CA SER A 105 11.78 -15.91 19.27
C SER A 105 12.80 -15.99 20.42
N ALA A 106 13.13 -17.18 20.89
CA ALA A 106 14.18 -17.42 21.90
C ALA A 106 15.61 -17.36 21.32
N LEU A 107 15.78 -17.47 20.00
CA LEU A 107 17.08 -17.63 19.32
C LEU A 107 17.69 -16.24 18.96
N LYS A 108 18.02 -15.44 19.95
CA LYS A 108 18.43 -14.03 19.78
C LYS A 108 19.70 -13.82 18.97
N ASN A 109 20.53 -14.88 18.80
CA ASN A 109 21.76 -14.83 18.01
C ASN A 109 21.54 -15.24 16.54
N LEU A 110 20.28 -15.60 16.16
CA LEU A 110 20.00 -16.12 14.82
C LEU A 110 20.25 -15.07 13.74
N LYS A 111 21.08 -15.43 12.76
CA LYS A 111 21.44 -14.65 11.57
C LYS A 111 20.77 -15.22 10.31
N THR A 112 20.64 -16.55 10.25
CA THR A 112 20.08 -17.24 9.09
C THR A 112 18.96 -18.17 9.51
N LEU A 113 17.77 -17.98 8.89
CA LEU A 113 16.61 -18.84 9.07
C LEU A 113 16.09 -19.31 7.71
N MET A 114 16.24 -20.61 7.42
CA MET A 114 15.75 -21.25 6.20
C MET A 114 14.71 -22.31 6.53
N VAL A 115 13.43 -22.05 6.21
CA VAL A 115 12.28 -22.90 6.57
C VAL A 115 11.35 -23.13 5.38
N SER A 116 11.88 -23.03 4.18
CA SER A 116 11.11 -23.19 2.93
C SER A 116 10.50 -24.58 2.78
N ASN A 117 9.41 -24.70 1.99
CA ASN A 117 8.71 -25.94 1.71
C ASN A 117 8.26 -26.67 2.99
N ASN A 118 7.44 -25.98 3.78
CA ASN A 118 6.75 -26.49 4.95
C ASN A 118 5.24 -26.23 4.84
N GLN A 119 4.52 -26.27 5.95
CA GLN A 119 3.09 -25.94 6.02
C GLN A 119 2.84 -24.83 7.05
N ILE A 120 3.84 -23.97 7.29
CA ILE A 120 3.83 -22.95 8.33
C ILE A 120 2.78 -21.90 8.01
N ALA A 121 1.81 -21.76 8.90
CA ALA A 121 0.83 -20.67 8.86
C ALA A 121 1.16 -19.56 9.87
N THR A 122 1.93 -19.86 10.90
CA THR A 122 2.40 -18.91 11.92
C THR A 122 3.89 -19.11 12.17
N LEU A 123 4.66 -18.05 11.98
CA LEU A 123 6.09 -17.98 12.24
C LEU A 123 6.34 -16.86 13.25
N ASN A 124 6.83 -17.22 14.44
CA ASN A 124 7.20 -16.25 15.45
C ASN A 124 8.73 -16.05 15.47
N PHE A 125 9.15 -14.87 15.04
CA PHE A 125 10.54 -14.43 14.96
C PHE A 125 10.78 -13.11 15.70
N ASP A 126 9.94 -12.74 16.64
CA ASP A 126 10.00 -11.47 17.35
C ASP A 126 11.35 -11.26 18.05
N GLY A 127 11.92 -10.08 17.85
CA GLY A 127 13.17 -9.66 18.50
C GLY A 127 14.43 -10.30 17.96
N LEU A 128 14.40 -10.91 16.75
CA LEU A 128 15.60 -11.43 16.07
C LEU A 128 16.33 -10.31 15.33
N ILE A 129 16.84 -9.32 16.03
CA ILE A 129 17.47 -8.11 15.46
C ILE A 129 18.77 -8.40 14.68
N ASN A 130 19.37 -9.59 14.87
CA ASN A 130 20.60 -10.00 14.19
C ASN A 130 20.32 -10.76 12.88
N LEU A 131 19.04 -10.93 12.50
CA LEU A 131 18.68 -11.71 11.31
C LEU A 131 19.15 -11.00 10.03
N GLU A 132 19.94 -11.74 9.23
CA GLU A 132 20.52 -11.32 7.97
C GLU A 132 19.82 -11.98 6.76
N PHE A 133 19.49 -13.27 6.90
CA PHE A 133 18.84 -14.05 5.84
C PHE A 133 17.61 -14.78 6.34
N LEU A 134 16.47 -14.54 5.69
CA LEU A 134 15.20 -15.18 5.99
C LEU A 134 14.61 -15.80 4.72
N SER A 135 14.36 -17.12 4.75
CA SER A 135 13.66 -17.80 3.67
C SER A 135 12.59 -18.74 4.22
N PHE A 136 11.34 -18.54 3.75
CA PHE A 136 10.19 -19.38 4.07
C PHE A 136 9.29 -19.61 2.83
N ASP A 137 9.89 -19.67 1.65
CA ASP A 137 9.15 -20.01 0.42
C ASP A 137 8.30 -21.27 0.56
N GLY A 138 7.14 -21.33 -0.10
CA GLY A 138 6.32 -22.54 -0.10
C GLY A 138 5.74 -22.86 1.28
N ASN A 139 5.12 -21.89 1.93
CA ASN A 139 4.41 -22.01 3.20
C ASN A 139 2.97 -21.47 3.09
N LYS A 140 2.31 -21.14 4.21
CA LYS A 140 0.90 -20.68 4.26
C LYS A 140 0.76 -19.35 5.02
N ILE A 141 1.80 -18.51 5.01
CA ILE A 141 1.85 -17.25 5.75
C ILE A 141 1.02 -16.19 5.01
N LYS A 142 0.20 -15.42 5.76
CA LYS A 142 -0.77 -14.47 5.19
C LYS A 142 -0.36 -13.01 5.29
N SER A 143 0.49 -12.67 6.25
CA SER A 143 1.00 -11.31 6.46
C SER A 143 2.40 -11.36 7.03
N LEU A 144 3.20 -10.35 6.73
CA LEU A 144 4.59 -10.28 7.14
C LEU A 144 4.94 -8.85 7.54
N ASP A 145 5.52 -8.68 8.74
CA ASP A 145 6.14 -7.43 9.18
C ASP A 145 7.64 -7.68 9.43
N ILE A 146 8.49 -7.13 8.57
CA ILE A 146 9.96 -7.22 8.66
C ILE A 146 10.61 -5.89 9.02
N SER A 147 9.81 -4.87 9.33
CA SER A 147 10.31 -3.51 9.60
C SER A 147 11.22 -3.40 10.83
N SER A 148 11.26 -4.44 11.67
CA SER A 148 12.07 -4.52 12.90
C SER A 148 13.43 -5.23 12.72
N PHE A 149 13.81 -5.65 11.48
CA PHE A 149 15.05 -6.39 11.23
C PHE A 149 16.10 -5.53 10.53
N PRO A 150 16.83 -4.66 11.25
CA PRO A 150 17.70 -3.66 10.64
C PRO A 150 18.88 -4.24 9.83
N ASN A 151 19.25 -5.48 10.11
CA ASN A 151 20.39 -6.15 9.48
C ASN A 151 19.97 -7.11 8.35
N LEU A 152 18.67 -7.16 8.01
CA LEU A 152 18.18 -8.10 6.99
C LEU A 152 18.75 -7.73 5.60
N ILE A 153 19.51 -8.66 5.05
CA ILE A 153 20.14 -8.56 3.72
C ILE A 153 19.27 -9.20 2.65
N GLY A 154 18.61 -10.30 2.99
CA GLY A 154 17.85 -11.06 2.03
C GLY A 154 16.58 -11.70 2.57
N LEU A 155 15.51 -11.60 1.78
CA LEU A 155 14.23 -12.24 2.04
C LEU A 155 13.76 -13.03 0.83
N ALA A 156 13.44 -14.31 1.05
CA ALA A 156 12.70 -15.14 0.11
C ALA A 156 11.40 -15.63 0.79
N CYS A 157 10.27 -15.20 0.28
CA CYS A 157 8.94 -15.48 0.83
C CYS A 157 7.89 -15.82 -0.25
N GLY A 158 8.35 -16.30 -1.38
CA GLY A 158 7.48 -16.73 -2.49
C GLY A 158 6.57 -17.90 -2.14
N ARG A 159 5.57 -18.17 -3.00
CA ARG A 159 4.65 -19.30 -2.83
C ARG A 159 4.02 -19.39 -1.44
N ASN A 160 3.44 -18.27 -0.98
CA ASN A 160 2.71 -18.13 0.26
C ASN A 160 1.29 -17.57 -0.01
N GLU A 161 0.61 -17.13 1.04
CA GLU A 161 -0.71 -16.47 0.95
C GLU A 161 -0.63 -14.99 1.39
N LEU A 162 0.54 -14.35 1.22
CA LEU A 162 0.78 -12.98 1.69
C LEU A 162 -0.11 -11.98 0.95
N THR A 163 -0.90 -11.22 1.71
CA THR A 163 -1.69 -10.09 1.20
C THR A 163 -0.97 -8.76 1.38
N SER A 164 0.00 -8.69 2.29
CA SER A 164 0.83 -7.53 2.53
C SER A 164 2.19 -7.92 3.11
N ILE A 165 3.20 -7.11 2.80
CA ILE A 165 4.53 -7.14 3.43
C ILE A 165 4.80 -5.73 3.93
N LYS A 166 5.01 -5.57 5.24
CA LYS A 166 5.46 -4.31 5.82
C LYS A 166 6.98 -4.32 5.89
N VAL A 167 7.61 -3.57 4.99
CA VAL A 167 9.07 -3.56 4.82
C VAL A 167 9.72 -2.53 5.74
N GLY A 168 9.18 -1.31 5.80
CA GLY A 168 9.77 -0.21 6.57
C GLY A 168 11.10 0.28 5.96
N SER A 169 12.09 0.59 6.80
CA SER A 169 13.39 1.11 6.35
C SER A 169 14.49 0.07 6.57
N LEU A 170 14.71 -0.80 5.58
CA LEU A 170 15.70 -1.87 5.60
C LEU A 170 16.93 -1.48 4.76
N LYS A 171 17.86 -0.78 5.40
CA LYS A 171 19.04 -0.17 4.74
C LYS A 171 20.06 -1.17 4.22
N GLU A 172 20.04 -2.41 4.72
CA GLU A 172 20.99 -3.46 4.33
C GLU A 172 20.40 -4.46 3.33
N MET A 173 19.09 -4.39 3.04
CA MET A 173 18.43 -5.35 2.16
C MET A 173 18.91 -5.21 0.72
N VAL A 174 19.36 -6.33 0.16
CA VAL A 174 19.92 -6.46 -1.19
C VAL A 174 18.97 -7.22 -2.11
N PHE A 175 18.24 -8.23 -1.59
CA PHE A 175 17.29 -8.96 -2.42
C PHE A 175 15.97 -9.25 -1.69
N LEU A 176 14.89 -9.19 -2.47
CA LEU A 176 13.53 -9.53 -2.06
C LEU A 176 12.86 -10.40 -3.14
N TYR A 177 12.54 -11.64 -2.79
CA TYR A 177 11.79 -12.56 -3.65
C TYR A 177 10.46 -12.89 -2.99
N CYS A 178 9.36 -12.39 -3.56
CA CYS A 178 8.01 -12.51 -3.02
C CYS A 178 6.98 -12.96 -4.08
N SER A 179 7.45 -13.67 -5.11
CA SER A 179 6.61 -14.21 -6.18
C SER A 179 5.53 -15.18 -5.66
N ASP A 180 4.48 -15.41 -6.46
CA ASP A 180 3.40 -16.34 -6.14
C ASP A 180 2.73 -16.07 -4.78
N ASN A 181 2.26 -14.84 -4.60
CA ASN A 181 1.52 -14.37 -3.42
C ASN A 181 0.21 -13.66 -3.81
N ARG A 182 -0.42 -12.98 -2.87
CA ARG A 182 -1.68 -12.22 -3.05
C ARG A 182 -1.52 -10.76 -2.65
N LEU A 183 -0.33 -10.20 -2.89
CA LEU A 183 -0.03 -8.81 -2.55
C LEU A 183 -0.94 -7.87 -3.33
N THR A 184 -1.44 -6.82 -2.66
CA THR A 184 -2.25 -5.76 -3.29
C THR A 184 -1.42 -4.51 -3.55
N THR A 185 -0.49 -4.21 -2.66
CA THR A 185 0.47 -3.11 -2.78
C THR A 185 1.82 -3.56 -2.22
N LEU A 186 2.91 -2.96 -2.71
CA LEU A 186 4.24 -3.19 -2.16
C LEU A 186 5.04 -1.89 -2.20
N ASP A 187 5.57 -1.50 -1.03
CA ASP A 187 6.37 -0.29 -0.86
C ASP A 187 7.82 -0.66 -0.48
N LEU A 188 8.76 -0.35 -1.38
CA LEU A 188 10.20 -0.61 -1.25
C LEU A 188 11.01 0.70 -1.23
N THR A 189 10.37 1.83 -1.03
CA THR A 189 11.05 3.14 -0.96
C THR A 189 12.09 3.22 0.17
N GLY A 190 11.89 2.44 1.24
CA GLY A 190 12.80 2.34 2.38
C GLY A 190 13.98 1.37 2.19
N VAL A 191 14.24 0.87 0.97
CA VAL A 191 15.24 -0.20 0.70
C VAL A 191 16.33 0.29 -0.25
N PRO A 192 17.25 1.15 0.19
CA PRO A 192 18.19 1.88 -0.68
C PRO A 192 19.35 1.04 -1.22
N LYS A 193 19.44 -0.24 -0.93
CA LYS A 193 20.46 -1.17 -1.45
C LYS A 193 19.86 -2.32 -2.26
N LEU A 194 18.57 -2.26 -2.57
CA LEU A 194 17.89 -3.32 -3.32
C LEU A 194 18.56 -3.49 -4.69
N ASN A 195 18.98 -4.70 -4.99
CA ASN A 195 19.67 -5.05 -6.23
C ASN A 195 18.90 -6.09 -7.04
N SER A 196 18.15 -6.94 -6.35
CA SER A 196 17.39 -8.03 -6.98
C SER A 196 16.01 -8.12 -6.37
N PHE A 197 14.99 -8.01 -7.24
CA PHE A 197 13.59 -7.99 -6.85
C PHE A 197 12.73 -8.83 -7.77
N ASP A 198 11.94 -9.72 -7.17
CA ASP A 198 10.96 -10.57 -7.87
C ASP A 198 9.63 -10.56 -7.11
N CYS A 199 8.58 -10.05 -7.75
CA CYS A 199 7.21 -10.14 -7.27
C CYS A 199 6.24 -10.74 -8.31
N ASP A 200 6.73 -11.60 -9.19
CA ASP A 200 5.94 -12.28 -10.21
C ASP A 200 4.71 -12.99 -9.62
N ASN A 201 3.67 -13.17 -10.41
CA ASN A 201 2.46 -13.92 -10.03
C ASN A 201 1.68 -13.36 -8.82
N ASN A 202 1.81 -12.06 -8.51
CA ASN A 202 0.95 -11.38 -7.55
C ASN A 202 -0.26 -10.79 -8.29
N GLN A 203 -1.25 -11.61 -8.57
CA GLN A 203 -2.38 -11.26 -9.45
C GLN A 203 -3.27 -10.13 -8.92
N LEU A 204 -3.21 -9.82 -7.62
CA LEU A 204 -3.98 -8.74 -6.99
C LEU A 204 -3.18 -7.44 -6.83
N LEU A 205 -1.92 -7.39 -7.31
CA LEU A 205 -1.07 -6.24 -7.16
C LEU A 205 -1.56 -5.09 -8.05
N THR A 206 -1.89 -3.95 -7.41
CA THR A 206 -2.36 -2.73 -8.09
C THR A 206 -1.32 -1.63 -8.10
N SER A 207 -0.43 -1.60 -7.10
CA SER A 207 0.55 -0.52 -6.95
C SER A 207 1.90 -1.03 -6.45
N LEU A 208 2.97 -0.57 -7.10
CA LEU A 208 4.35 -0.92 -6.77
C LEU A 208 5.19 0.36 -6.62
N PHE A 209 5.88 0.49 -5.49
CA PHE A 209 6.69 1.67 -5.17
C PHE A 209 8.15 1.26 -5.03
N LEU A 210 8.97 1.62 -6.03
CA LEU A 210 10.39 1.29 -6.15
C LEU A 210 11.32 2.50 -6.08
N LYS A 211 10.79 3.71 -5.82
CA LYS A 211 11.61 4.93 -5.75
C LYS A 211 12.48 4.93 -4.50
N ASN A 212 13.59 4.20 -4.54
CA ASN A 212 14.50 3.95 -3.41
C ASN A 212 15.92 4.50 -3.65
N GLY A 213 16.17 5.13 -4.81
CA GLY A 213 17.48 5.66 -5.20
C GLY A 213 18.39 4.65 -5.89
N MET A 214 17.86 3.47 -6.27
CA MET A 214 18.63 2.39 -6.90
C MET A 214 18.09 2.08 -8.31
N ASN A 215 18.92 1.35 -9.04
CA ASN A 215 18.55 0.65 -10.27
C ASN A 215 18.70 -0.84 -9.98
N GLU A 216 17.64 -1.58 -9.87
CA GLU A 216 17.69 -3.01 -9.61
C GLU A 216 18.06 -3.76 -10.89
N PRO A 217 19.29 -4.33 -11.00
CA PRO A 217 19.72 -5.06 -12.20
C PRO A 217 18.88 -6.29 -12.51
N TYR A 218 18.21 -6.84 -11.49
CA TYR A 218 17.22 -7.89 -11.65
C TYR A 218 15.88 -7.40 -11.07
N LEU A 219 14.98 -7.04 -11.97
CA LEU A 219 13.65 -6.52 -11.65
C LEU A 219 12.59 -7.29 -12.46
N THR A 220 11.65 -7.94 -11.77
CA THR A 220 10.53 -8.61 -12.43
C THR A 220 9.23 -8.51 -11.63
N PHE A 221 8.12 -8.28 -12.36
CA PHE A 221 6.75 -8.21 -11.85
C PHE A 221 5.78 -8.82 -12.87
N LYS A 222 6.17 -9.93 -13.47
CA LYS A 222 5.40 -10.64 -14.50
C LYS A 222 4.15 -11.27 -13.91
N ASN A 223 3.08 -11.39 -14.72
CA ASN A 223 1.78 -11.94 -14.29
C ASN A 223 1.14 -11.17 -13.10
N THR A 224 1.20 -9.83 -13.15
CA THR A 224 0.48 -8.91 -12.25
C THR A 224 -0.54 -8.10 -13.04
N PRO A 225 -1.61 -8.72 -13.59
CA PRO A 225 -2.48 -8.12 -14.61
C PRO A 225 -3.31 -6.93 -14.10
N HIS A 226 -3.41 -6.72 -12.80
CA HIS A 226 -4.10 -5.61 -12.18
C HIS A 226 -3.17 -4.48 -11.75
N LEU A 227 -1.90 -4.51 -12.18
CA LEU A 227 -0.94 -3.45 -11.86
C LEU A 227 -1.27 -2.18 -12.65
N GLU A 228 -1.72 -1.16 -11.92
CA GLU A 228 -2.20 0.12 -12.44
C GLU A 228 -1.19 1.25 -12.25
N TYR A 229 -0.31 1.12 -11.26
CA TYR A 229 0.61 2.19 -10.88
C TYR A 229 1.98 1.66 -10.44
N ILE A 230 3.04 2.23 -11.03
CA ILE A 230 4.43 1.97 -10.61
C ILE A 230 5.12 3.32 -10.36
N CYS A 231 5.65 3.49 -9.15
CA CYS A 231 6.50 4.61 -8.80
C CYS A 231 7.97 4.19 -8.77
N ILE A 232 8.82 4.87 -9.54
CA ILE A 232 10.22 4.51 -9.78
C ILE A 232 11.17 5.70 -9.70
N ASP A 233 12.45 5.44 -9.68
CA ASP A 233 13.49 6.44 -9.91
C ASP A 233 13.55 6.86 -11.39
N ASP A 234 13.96 8.10 -11.66
CA ASP A 234 14.03 8.63 -13.04
C ASP A 234 14.95 7.77 -13.93
N SER A 235 16.01 7.23 -13.36
CA SER A 235 16.99 6.40 -14.07
C SER A 235 16.41 5.07 -14.59
N GLN A 236 15.34 4.55 -13.94
CA GLN A 236 14.70 3.27 -14.28
C GLN A 236 13.57 3.40 -15.31
N PHE A 237 13.17 4.63 -15.66
CA PHE A 237 11.94 4.87 -16.43
C PHE A 237 11.88 4.06 -17.73
N ASN A 238 12.95 4.08 -18.51
CA ASN A 238 12.99 3.37 -19.79
C ASN A 238 12.95 1.85 -19.64
N GLU A 239 13.62 1.32 -18.63
CA GLU A 239 13.65 -0.12 -18.35
C GLU A 239 12.26 -0.62 -17.93
N VAL A 240 11.63 0.05 -16.95
CA VAL A 240 10.30 -0.32 -16.46
C VAL A 240 9.24 -0.12 -17.54
N GLN A 241 9.35 0.93 -18.38
CA GLN A 241 8.47 1.12 -19.53
C GLN A 241 8.55 -0.04 -20.54
N ASN A 242 9.75 -0.57 -20.75
CA ASN A 242 9.95 -1.74 -21.60
C ASN A 242 9.30 -2.99 -20.99
N LEU A 243 9.47 -3.23 -19.68
CA LEU A 243 8.85 -4.36 -18.98
C LEU A 243 7.32 -4.27 -19.00
N VAL A 244 6.74 -3.09 -18.73
CA VAL A 244 5.28 -2.84 -18.81
C VAL A 244 4.75 -3.14 -20.21
N SER A 245 5.51 -2.75 -21.24
CA SER A 245 5.15 -3.02 -22.63
C SER A 245 5.29 -4.50 -23.00
N GLU A 246 6.35 -5.17 -22.57
CA GLU A 246 6.60 -6.61 -22.76
C GLU A 246 5.50 -7.45 -22.10
N TYR A 247 5.09 -7.07 -20.89
CA TYR A 247 4.04 -7.77 -20.14
C TYR A 247 2.61 -7.40 -20.58
N ASN A 248 2.47 -6.47 -21.53
CA ASN A 248 1.18 -5.98 -22.08
C ASN A 248 0.27 -5.33 -21.00
N TYR A 249 0.81 -4.56 -20.07
CA TYR A 249 0.04 -3.85 -19.06
C TYR A 249 -0.44 -2.49 -19.61
N THR A 250 -1.52 -2.50 -20.38
CA THR A 250 -2.02 -1.34 -21.14
C THR A 250 -2.52 -0.17 -20.28
N ASN A 251 -2.91 -0.44 -19.03
CA ASN A 251 -3.45 0.57 -18.11
C ASN A 251 -2.46 0.96 -17.00
N CYS A 252 -1.25 0.41 -16.99
CA CYS A 252 -0.25 0.68 -15.97
C CYS A 252 0.42 2.04 -16.22
N GLN A 253 0.33 2.93 -15.23
CA GLN A 253 0.98 4.23 -15.26
C GLN A 253 2.30 4.18 -14.50
N ILE A 254 3.36 4.67 -15.14
CA ILE A 254 4.69 4.78 -14.55
C ILE A 254 4.92 6.25 -14.21
N ASN A 255 5.37 6.52 -12.99
CA ASN A 255 5.62 7.88 -12.53
C ASN A 255 6.90 7.92 -11.68
N SER A 256 7.71 8.94 -11.89
CA SER A 256 8.88 9.24 -11.06
C SER A 256 8.62 10.35 -10.03
N TYR A 257 7.49 11.04 -10.11
CA TYR A 257 7.01 12.02 -9.14
C TYR A 257 5.89 11.40 -8.29
N CYS A 258 6.29 10.77 -7.21
CA CYS A 258 5.36 10.04 -6.34
C CYS A 258 4.93 10.92 -5.16
N SER A 259 3.69 10.75 -4.70
CA SER A 259 3.11 11.53 -3.59
C SER A 259 3.59 11.12 -2.18
N PHE A 260 4.55 10.18 -2.08
CA PHE A 260 5.13 9.72 -0.83
C PHE A 260 6.63 10.05 -0.78
N THR A 261 7.25 9.95 0.39
CA THR A 261 8.68 10.19 0.57
C THR A 261 9.50 9.11 -0.14
N PRO A 262 10.30 9.45 -1.19
CA PRO A 262 11.13 8.48 -1.89
C PRO A 262 12.27 7.98 -1.01
N GLY A 263 12.80 6.79 -1.29
CA GLY A 263 14.07 6.34 -0.75
C GLY A 263 15.27 7.07 -1.38
N GLY A 264 16.46 6.87 -0.83
CA GLY A 264 17.67 7.50 -1.31
C GLY A 264 17.80 8.99 -0.97
N ILE A 265 18.54 9.75 -1.78
CA ILE A 265 18.70 11.20 -1.64
C ILE A 265 17.59 11.90 -2.44
N TYR A 266 16.79 12.68 -1.78
CA TYR A 266 15.75 13.48 -2.40
C TYR A 266 15.70 14.89 -1.79
N TYR A 267 15.07 15.80 -2.51
CA TYR A 267 14.82 17.19 -2.11
C TYR A 267 13.32 17.44 -2.13
N THR A 268 12.82 18.36 -1.34
CA THR A 268 11.39 18.62 -1.25
C THR A 268 11.08 20.04 -1.70
N PHE A 269 10.10 20.19 -2.61
CA PHE A 269 9.46 21.47 -2.88
C PHE A 269 8.23 21.61 -2.03
N GLU A 270 8.19 22.67 -1.25
CA GLU A 270 7.06 23.00 -0.39
C GLU A 270 6.40 24.30 -0.82
N GLY A 271 5.12 24.40 -0.59
CA GLY A 271 4.41 25.61 -0.90
C GLY A 271 2.93 25.55 -0.57
N ASN A 272 2.22 26.59 -0.99
CA ASN A 272 0.78 26.63 -0.88
C ASN A 272 0.12 27.34 -2.06
N SER A 273 -1.18 27.11 -2.19
CA SER A 273 -2.06 27.73 -3.17
C SER A 273 -3.09 28.59 -2.46
N LYS A 274 -3.23 29.84 -2.86
CA LYS A 274 -4.16 30.81 -2.28
C LYS A 274 -5.07 31.41 -3.34
N LEU A 275 -6.31 31.76 -2.94
CA LEU A 275 -7.33 32.36 -3.78
C LEU A 275 -7.49 33.83 -3.38
N ASP A 276 -6.97 34.72 -4.18
CA ASP A 276 -7.02 36.19 -4.01
C ASP A 276 -8.34 36.76 -4.57
N ILE A 277 -9.38 36.77 -3.75
CA ILE A 277 -10.70 37.33 -4.15
C ILE A 277 -10.73 38.86 -4.04
N ASN A 278 -9.99 39.42 -3.11
CA ASN A 278 -9.98 40.86 -2.83
C ASN A 278 -9.06 41.65 -3.77
N LEU A 279 -8.22 40.96 -4.55
CA LEU A 279 -7.31 41.51 -5.56
C LEU A 279 -6.20 42.40 -4.96
N ASP A 280 -5.79 42.13 -3.73
CA ASP A 280 -4.69 42.86 -3.05
C ASP A 280 -3.36 42.11 -3.07
N GLY A 281 -3.36 40.87 -3.65
CA GLY A 281 -2.23 39.94 -3.73
C GLY A 281 -2.28 38.88 -2.66
N CYS A 282 -1.89 37.66 -3.01
CA CYS A 282 -2.03 36.51 -2.10
C CYS A 282 -1.24 36.65 -0.81
N ASP A 283 -1.93 36.67 0.32
CA ASP A 283 -1.36 36.71 1.67
C ASP A 283 -1.88 35.52 2.54
N ASN A 284 -1.66 35.59 3.84
CA ASN A 284 -2.08 34.55 4.76
C ASN A 284 -3.59 34.59 5.08
N ASN A 285 -4.24 35.72 4.84
CA ASN A 285 -5.67 35.94 5.11
C ASN A 285 -6.54 35.41 3.97
N ASP A 286 -5.95 35.22 2.78
CA ASP A 286 -6.67 34.67 1.63
C ASP A 286 -7.09 33.25 1.83
N LEU A 287 -8.19 32.89 1.17
CA LEU A 287 -8.70 31.54 1.16
C LEU A 287 -7.67 30.56 0.56
N SER A 288 -7.59 29.38 1.12
CA SER A 288 -6.79 28.30 0.53
C SER A 288 -7.47 27.80 -0.74
N TYR A 289 -6.70 27.62 -1.82
CA TYR A 289 -7.16 26.94 -3.01
C TYR A 289 -6.89 25.43 -2.85
N SER A 290 -7.92 24.69 -2.48
CA SER A 290 -7.86 23.25 -2.20
C SER A 290 -7.69 22.44 -3.47
N ASN A 291 -6.98 21.31 -3.37
CA ASN A 291 -6.88 20.30 -4.43
C ASN A 291 -6.40 20.84 -5.79
N LEU A 292 -5.49 21.83 -5.77
CA LEU A 292 -4.90 22.32 -7.02
C LEU A 292 -4.04 21.24 -7.67
N ASN A 293 -4.33 20.97 -8.93
CA ASN A 293 -3.53 20.07 -9.73
C ASN A 293 -2.23 20.73 -10.20
N PHE A 294 -1.15 19.99 -10.19
CA PHE A 294 0.15 20.41 -10.72
C PHE A 294 0.68 19.38 -11.70
N ARG A 295 1.33 19.86 -12.73
CA ARG A 295 2.24 19.07 -13.55
C ARG A 295 3.66 19.42 -13.13
N ILE A 296 4.49 18.41 -12.89
CA ILE A 296 5.92 18.57 -12.65
C ILE A 296 6.70 17.84 -13.73
N THR A 297 7.84 18.40 -14.15
CA THR A 297 8.72 17.78 -15.16
C THR A 297 10.17 18.18 -14.95
N ASP A 298 11.09 17.28 -15.28
CA ASP A 298 12.54 17.53 -15.40
C ASP A 298 12.94 17.85 -16.86
N GLY A 299 11.97 17.92 -17.76
CA GLY A 299 12.19 18.11 -19.21
C GLY A 299 12.19 16.80 -20.01
N ILE A 300 12.34 15.65 -19.37
CA ILE A 300 12.29 14.31 -19.98
C ILE A 300 11.06 13.56 -19.47
N HIS A 301 10.90 13.51 -18.15
CA HIS A 301 9.78 12.85 -17.48
C HIS A 301 8.78 13.87 -16.97
N SER A 302 7.56 13.46 -16.74
CA SER A 302 6.54 14.32 -16.13
C SER A 302 5.57 13.51 -15.28
N GLY A 303 5.15 14.11 -14.17
CA GLY A 303 4.11 13.57 -13.29
C GLY A 303 3.08 14.63 -12.93
N ASN A 304 1.95 14.18 -12.38
CA ASN A 304 0.92 15.05 -11.85
C ASN A 304 0.77 14.80 -10.36
N PHE A 305 0.42 15.88 -9.65
CA PHE A 305 0.15 15.78 -8.24
C PHE A 305 -0.88 16.82 -7.80
N ILE A 306 -1.49 16.64 -6.63
CA ILE A 306 -2.59 17.48 -6.15
C ILE A 306 -2.21 18.00 -4.76
N SER A 307 -2.43 19.32 -4.51
CA SER A 307 -2.31 19.87 -3.15
C SER A 307 -3.36 19.27 -2.21
N ASP A 308 -3.13 19.40 -0.91
CA ASP A 308 -4.11 19.00 0.09
C ASP A 308 -5.35 19.91 0.13
N THR A 309 -6.32 19.58 0.98
CA THR A 309 -7.54 20.38 1.16
C THR A 309 -7.28 21.76 1.78
N SER A 310 -6.10 21.99 2.35
CA SER A 310 -5.64 23.30 2.86
C SER A 310 -4.83 24.09 1.83
N GLY A 311 -4.69 23.53 0.60
CA GLY A 311 -3.92 24.13 -0.48
C GLY A 311 -2.41 23.96 -0.33
N ASN A 312 -1.91 23.24 0.69
CA ASN A 312 -0.49 22.99 0.87
C ASN A 312 -0.02 21.85 -0.02
N TYR A 313 1.26 21.89 -0.36
CA TYR A 313 1.90 20.82 -1.11
C TYR A 313 3.36 20.61 -0.66
N SER A 314 3.79 19.36 -0.80
CA SER A 314 5.16 18.92 -0.52
C SER A 314 5.52 17.85 -1.55
N ILE A 315 6.41 18.18 -2.50
CA ILE A 315 6.74 17.32 -3.64
C ILE A 315 8.18 16.86 -3.52
N PRO A 316 8.43 15.57 -3.28
CA PRO A 316 9.79 15.03 -3.29
C PRO A 316 10.30 14.88 -4.73
N VAL A 317 11.53 15.31 -4.97
CA VAL A 317 12.21 15.23 -6.28
C VAL A 317 13.66 14.79 -6.10
N GLN A 318 14.22 14.18 -7.12
CA GLN A 318 15.66 13.85 -7.18
C GLN A 318 16.47 15.07 -7.62
N GLU A 319 17.81 14.93 -7.61
CA GLU A 319 18.72 15.99 -8.07
C GLU A 319 18.43 16.35 -9.55
N GLY A 320 18.39 17.62 -9.86
CA GLY A 320 18.17 18.09 -11.23
C GLY A 320 17.37 19.39 -11.30
N ASN A 321 16.92 19.72 -12.50
CA ASN A 321 16.10 20.90 -12.76
C ASN A 321 14.64 20.47 -12.97
N HIS A 322 13.74 20.97 -12.12
CA HIS A 322 12.32 20.61 -12.15
C HIS A 322 11.45 21.82 -12.38
N THR A 323 10.45 21.71 -13.24
CA THR A 323 9.46 22.73 -13.52
C THR A 323 8.11 22.30 -13.01
N ILE A 324 7.50 23.11 -12.15
CA ILE A 324 6.17 22.90 -11.57
C ILE A 324 5.20 23.86 -12.23
N THR A 325 4.13 23.34 -12.79
CA THR A 325 3.09 24.13 -13.48
C THR A 325 1.73 23.82 -12.86
N PRO A 326 1.05 24.80 -12.23
CA PRO A 326 -0.30 24.61 -11.73
C PRO A 326 -1.30 24.48 -12.90
N ILE A 327 -2.28 23.60 -12.75
CA ILE A 327 -3.35 23.34 -13.72
C ILE A 327 -4.67 23.72 -13.07
N LEU A 328 -5.24 24.84 -13.50
CA LEU A 328 -6.52 25.31 -13.02
C LEU A 328 -7.68 24.46 -13.61
N GLU A 329 -8.66 24.16 -12.78
CA GLU A 329 -9.90 23.49 -13.19
C GLU A 329 -10.70 24.38 -14.18
N ASN A 330 -10.75 25.68 -13.93
CA ASN A 330 -11.41 26.65 -14.80
C ASN A 330 -10.48 27.82 -15.21
N PRO A 331 -9.63 27.65 -16.22
CA PRO A 331 -8.66 28.67 -16.65
C PRO A 331 -9.31 29.87 -17.34
N THR A 332 -10.59 29.81 -17.69
CA THR A 332 -11.34 30.96 -18.24
C THR A 332 -11.76 31.94 -17.17
N TYR A 333 -12.05 31.45 -15.96
CA TYR A 333 -12.52 32.26 -14.83
C TYR A 333 -11.38 32.73 -13.94
N TYR A 334 -10.27 31.98 -13.91
CA TYR A 334 -9.15 32.25 -13.02
C TYR A 334 -7.83 32.36 -13.78
N THR A 335 -6.90 33.05 -13.18
CA THR A 335 -5.48 33.05 -13.58
C THR A 335 -4.62 32.64 -12.40
N VAL A 336 -3.40 32.24 -12.65
CA VAL A 336 -2.45 31.83 -11.59
C VAL A 336 -1.11 32.54 -11.78
N SER A 337 -0.53 32.98 -10.69
CA SER A 337 0.79 33.63 -10.66
C SER A 337 1.64 33.03 -9.52
N PRO A 338 2.88 32.63 -9.78
CA PRO A 338 3.48 32.47 -11.12
C PRO A 338 2.77 31.38 -11.93
N ASN A 339 2.82 31.42 -13.26
CA ASN A 339 2.22 30.40 -14.15
C ASN A 339 3.03 29.11 -14.21
N PHE A 340 4.29 29.14 -13.84
CA PHE A 340 5.17 27.99 -13.55
C PHE A 340 6.36 28.44 -12.70
N VAL A 341 7.04 27.51 -12.09
CA VAL A 341 8.30 27.72 -11.36
C VAL A 341 9.30 26.66 -11.75
N SER A 342 10.53 27.05 -12.11
CA SER A 342 11.64 26.13 -12.35
C SER A 342 12.65 26.24 -11.21
N VAL A 343 13.02 25.09 -10.65
CA VAL A 343 13.95 24.98 -9.53
C VAL A 343 14.99 23.92 -9.80
N THR A 344 16.26 24.25 -9.53
CA THR A 344 17.36 23.28 -9.61
C THR A 344 17.75 22.83 -8.20
N VAL A 345 17.81 21.53 -7.97
CA VAL A 345 18.26 20.93 -6.72
C VAL A 345 19.56 20.11 -6.95
N PRO A 346 20.49 20.07 -5.96
CA PRO A 346 20.42 20.69 -4.64
C PRO A 346 20.49 22.21 -4.70
N SER A 347 19.65 22.88 -3.94
CA SER A 347 19.72 24.33 -3.72
C SER A 347 20.14 24.63 -2.28
N GLN A 348 20.70 25.82 -2.03
CA GLN A 348 21.13 26.22 -0.68
C GLN A 348 19.95 26.42 0.29
N THR A 349 18.75 26.60 -0.22
CA THR A 349 17.50 26.72 0.54
C THR A 349 16.41 25.91 -0.11
N SER A 350 15.59 25.21 0.69
CA SER A 350 14.38 24.58 0.18
C SER A 350 13.43 25.67 -0.32
N PRO A 351 13.06 25.69 -1.60
CA PRO A 351 12.22 26.76 -2.13
C PRO A 351 10.77 26.56 -1.65
N PHE A 352 10.26 27.55 -0.92
CA PHE A 352 8.83 27.64 -0.65
C PHE A 352 8.17 28.47 -1.76
N VAL A 353 7.22 27.87 -2.47
CA VAL A 353 6.54 28.52 -3.60
C VAL A 353 5.06 28.72 -3.28
N ARG A 354 4.57 29.94 -3.38
CA ARG A 354 3.14 30.25 -3.31
C ARG A 354 2.59 30.46 -4.72
N PHE A 355 1.52 29.74 -5.05
CA PHE A 355 0.72 29.99 -6.25
C PHE A 355 -0.50 30.82 -5.86
N CYS A 356 -0.63 31.98 -6.49
CA CYS A 356 -1.72 32.92 -6.28
C CYS A 356 -2.74 32.80 -7.40
N ILE A 357 -3.96 32.37 -7.07
CA ILE A 357 -5.06 32.20 -8.02
C ILE A 357 -5.98 33.42 -7.92
N THR A 358 -6.18 34.12 -9.03
CA THR A 358 -6.90 35.38 -9.06
C THR A 358 -8.05 35.32 -10.07
N PRO A 359 -9.27 35.78 -9.72
CA PRO A 359 -10.39 35.88 -10.65
C PRO A 359 -10.08 36.78 -11.85
N ARG A 360 -10.50 36.39 -13.05
CA ARG A 360 -10.41 37.21 -14.29
C ARG A 360 -11.59 38.17 -14.45
N GLY A 361 -12.64 37.98 -13.68
CA GLY A 361 -13.86 38.77 -13.77
C GLY A 361 -14.92 38.24 -12.81
N ILE A 362 -16.15 38.68 -12.96
CA ILE A 362 -17.29 38.23 -12.16
C ILE A 362 -18.05 37.18 -12.97
N TYR A 363 -17.98 35.95 -12.49
CA TYR A 363 -18.69 34.81 -13.06
C TYR A 363 -19.58 34.18 -11.98
N GLN A 364 -20.83 33.98 -12.31
CA GLN A 364 -21.87 33.35 -11.48
C GLN A 364 -22.14 31.98 -12.12
N ASP A 365 -21.58 30.92 -11.53
CA ASP A 365 -21.64 29.59 -12.11
C ASP A 365 -21.65 28.54 -11.01
N LEU A 366 -22.65 27.67 -11.03
CA LEU A 366 -22.91 26.65 -10.04
C LEU A 366 -22.98 25.27 -10.69
N GLU A 367 -22.42 24.29 -10.03
CA GLU A 367 -22.47 22.90 -10.45
C GLU A 367 -23.22 22.08 -9.41
N ILE A 368 -24.04 21.12 -9.87
CA ILE A 368 -24.74 20.17 -9.01
C ILE A 368 -24.63 18.75 -9.57
N THR A 369 -24.37 17.79 -8.71
CA THR A 369 -24.32 16.36 -9.06
C THR A 369 -25.15 15.57 -8.06
N LEU A 370 -26.01 14.67 -8.56
CA LEU A 370 -26.77 13.72 -7.77
C LEU A 370 -26.17 12.32 -7.90
N LEU A 371 -25.86 11.69 -6.78
CA LEU A 371 -25.24 10.36 -6.70
C LEU A 371 -26.12 9.39 -5.93
N PRO A 372 -26.44 8.18 -6.45
CA PRO A 372 -27.02 7.11 -5.66
C PRO A 372 -25.92 6.48 -4.77
N ILE A 373 -26.25 6.28 -3.48
CA ILE A 373 -25.36 5.63 -2.51
C ILE A 373 -25.80 4.19 -2.26
N GLY A 374 -26.18 3.50 -3.29
CA GLY A 374 -26.62 2.11 -3.23
C GLY A 374 -27.71 1.81 -4.23
N VAL A 375 -28.16 0.57 -4.25
CA VAL A 375 -29.19 0.12 -5.19
C VAL A 375 -30.57 0.41 -4.57
N ALA A 376 -31.40 1.14 -5.29
CA ALA A 376 -32.83 1.30 -4.94
C ALA A 376 -33.57 -0.03 -5.16
N ARG A 377 -34.42 -0.41 -4.21
CA ARG A 377 -35.22 -1.64 -4.25
C ARG A 377 -36.65 -1.35 -3.84
N PRO A 378 -37.66 -1.89 -4.56
CA PRO A 378 -39.06 -1.74 -4.17
C PRO A 378 -39.31 -2.18 -2.72
N GLY A 379 -39.98 -1.33 -1.94
CA GLY A 379 -40.29 -1.56 -0.54
C GLY A 379 -39.18 -1.23 0.46
N PHE A 380 -38.07 -0.60 0.02
CA PHE A 380 -36.97 -0.25 0.88
C PHE A 380 -36.51 1.20 0.71
N ASP A 381 -35.81 1.70 1.71
CA ASP A 381 -35.17 3.02 1.64
C ASP A 381 -33.98 3.02 0.69
N ALA A 382 -33.83 4.10 -0.07
CA ALA A 382 -32.72 4.35 -0.97
C ALA A 382 -32.01 5.66 -0.57
N ASN A 383 -30.68 5.60 -0.53
CA ASN A 383 -29.81 6.68 -0.08
C ASN A 383 -29.21 7.42 -1.27
N TYR A 384 -29.21 8.73 -1.21
CA TYR A 384 -28.65 9.62 -2.22
C TYR A 384 -27.78 10.68 -1.59
N LYS A 385 -26.80 11.15 -2.38
CA LYS A 385 -25.96 12.30 -2.07
C LYS A 385 -26.05 13.33 -3.19
N ILE A 386 -26.27 14.59 -2.80
CA ILE A 386 -26.11 15.75 -3.68
C ILE A 386 -24.74 16.38 -3.35
N ILE A 387 -23.96 16.65 -4.37
CA ILE A 387 -22.76 17.47 -4.28
C ILE A 387 -23.01 18.71 -5.11
N TYR A 388 -22.84 19.89 -4.51
CA TYR A 388 -22.96 21.16 -5.24
C TYR A 388 -21.77 22.05 -4.96
N LYS A 389 -21.34 22.79 -5.98
CA LYS A 389 -20.10 23.58 -6.00
C LYS A 389 -20.33 24.92 -6.66
N ASN A 390 -19.74 25.95 -6.10
CA ASN A 390 -19.61 27.24 -6.78
C ASN A 390 -18.32 27.24 -7.62
N ILE A 391 -18.46 27.03 -8.92
CA ILE A 391 -17.32 27.06 -9.86
C ILE A 391 -17.03 28.47 -10.40
N GLY A 392 -17.91 29.43 -10.07
CA GLY A 392 -17.77 30.84 -10.38
C GLY A 392 -16.80 31.59 -9.47
N THR A 393 -16.75 32.92 -9.63
CA THR A 393 -15.82 33.80 -8.91
C THR A 393 -16.49 34.69 -7.88
N LYS A 394 -17.81 34.62 -7.73
CA LYS A 394 -18.60 35.38 -6.78
C LYS A 394 -19.20 34.48 -5.72
N THR A 395 -19.27 34.95 -4.49
CA THR A 395 -20.03 34.26 -3.43
C THR A 395 -21.51 34.21 -3.79
N MET A 396 -22.14 33.03 -3.67
CA MET A 396 -23.49 32.78 -4.12
C MET A 396 -24.40 32.36 -2.96
N SER A 397 -25.70 32.70 -3.08
CA SER A 397 -26.74 32.24 -2.16
C SER A 397 -27.95 31.84 -2.98
N GLY A 398 -28.70 30.83 -2.53
CA GLY A 398 -29.84 30.35 -3.33
C GLY A 398 -30.46 29.08 -2.76
N THR A 399 -30.95 28.21 -3.65
CA THR A 399 -31.68 27.01 -3.27
C THR A 399 -31.27 25.82 -4.12
N VAL A 400 -31.01 24.68 -3.46
CA VAL A 400 -30.94 23.35 -4.08
C VAL A 400 -32.34 22.74 -4.07
N ASN A 401 -32.78 22.23 -5.21
CA ASN A 401 -34.05 21.54 -5.35
C ASN A 401 -33.84 20.11 -5.85
N ILE A 402 -34.55 19.18 -5.23
CA ILE A 402 -34.76 17.82 -5.74
C ILE A 402 -36.22 17.66 -6.08
N ARG A 403 -36.52 17.29 -7.32
CA ARG A 403 -37.84 16.89 -7.75
C ARG A 403 -37.90 15.37 -7.85
N LEU A 404 -38.80 14.78 -7.05
CA LEU A 404 -39.16 13.38 -7.09
C LEU A 404 -40.23 13.18 -8.19
N ASN A 405 -39.76 12.98 -9.43
CA ASN A 405 -40.65 12.88 -10.60
C ASN A 405 -41.13 11.42 -10.78
N ALA A 406 -41.78 10.87 -9.76
CA ALA A 406 -42.12 9.46 -9.67
C ALA A 406 -43.59 9.17 -9.35
N ASP A 407 -44.50 10.14 -9.59
CA ASP A 407 -45.97 9.98 -9.43
C ASP A 407 -46.35 9.33 -8.09
N ASP A 408 -45.88 9.89 -6.97
CA ASP A 408 -46.07 9.39 -5.61
C ASP A 408 -45.51 7.97 -5.34
N LYS A 409 -44.49 7.55 -6.14
CA LYS A 409 -43.77 6.27 -5.96
C LYS A 409 -42.58 6.35 -5.04
N LEU A 410 -42.20 7.56 -4.64
CA LEU A 410 -41.03 7.87 -3.77
C LEU A 410 -41.50 8.76 -2.62
N ASP A 411 -41.34 8.31 -1.39
CA ASP A 411 -41.64 9.09 -0.19
C ASP A 411 -40.32 9.60 0.45
N PHE A 412 -40.30 10.90 0.78
CA PHE A 412 -39.18 11.47 1.52
C PHE A 412 -39.12 10.93 2.95
N VAL A 413 -37.92 10.45 3.37
CA VAL A 413 -37.68 9.89 4.71
C VAL A 413 -36.92 10.87 5.60
N SER A 414 -35.72 11.26 5.15
CA SER A 414 -34.82 12.12 5.95
C SER A 414 -33.77 12.78 5.08
N ALA A 415 -33.15 13.85 5.61
CA ALA A 415 -31.97 14.49 4.99
C ALA A 415 -31.06 15.10 6.02
N ASN A 416 -29.78 15.23 5.65
CA ASN A 416 -28.76 15.97 6.38
C ASN A 416 -27.93 16.83 5.39
N PRO A 417 -27.97 18.18 5.50
CA PRO A 417 -28.82 18.97 6.41
C PRO A 417 -30.32 18.76 6.17
N ILE A 418 -31.14 19.13 7.15
CA ILE A 418 -32.61 19.06 7.04
C ILE A 418 -33.11 19.98 5.93
N ILE A 419 -34.21 19.60 5.29
CA ILE A 419 -34.85 20.40 4.24
C ILE A 419 -35.34 21.75 4.78
N SER A 420 -35.22 22.81 3.95
CA SER A 420 -35.74 24.15 4.25
C SER A 420 -37.25 24.20 4.05
N SER A 421 -37.74 23.53 3.01
CA SER A 421 -39.18 23.43 2.71
C SER A 421 -39.46 22.20 1.79
N GLN A 422 -40.75 21.84 1.68
CA GLN A 422 -41.21 20.71 0.88
C GLN A 422 -42.56 21.02 0.23
N THR A 423 -42.73 20.57 -1.00
CA THR A 423 -44.05 20.41 -1.66
C THR A 423 -44.34 18.92 -1.84
N ALA A 424 -45.44 18.57 -2.53
CA ALA A 424 -45.77 17.16 -2.79
C ALA A 424 -44.61 16.40 -3.46
N ASN A 425 -43.88 17.04 -4.43
CA ASN A 425 -42.89 16.39 -5.25
C ASN A 425 -41.50 17.06 -5.20
N ASP A 426 -41.36 18.17 -4.50
CA ASP A 426 -40.10 18.91 -4.47
C ASP A 426 -39.61 19.06 -3.03
N LEU A 427 -38.29 18.84 -2.84
CA LEU A 427 -37.52 19.08 -1.61
C LEU A 427 -36.57 20.25 -1.84
N PHE A 428 -36.49 21.17 -0.88
CA PHE A 428 -35.69 22.36 -1.01
C PHE A 428 -34.71 22.52 0.16
N TRP A 429 -33.49 22.93 -0.17
CA TRP A 429 -32.44 23.33 0.79
C TRP A 429 -31.92 24.70 0.40
N ASP A 430 -32.15 25.68 1.27
CA ASP A 430 -31.56 27.02 1.10
C ASP A 430 -30.10 26.99 1.52
N TYR A 431 -29.25 27.58 0.71
CA TYR A 431 -27.87 27.78 1.03
C TYR A 431 -27.52 29.27 1.01
N SER A 432 -26.56 29.68 1.84
CA SER A 432 -26.06 31.05 1.90
C SER A 432 -24.55 31.08 1.94
N ASN A 433 -23.98 32.16 1.37
CA ASN A 433 -22.54 32.41 1.38
C ASN A 433 -21.70 31.24 0.89
N LEU A 434 -22.09 30.59 -0.20
CA LEU A 434 -21.27 29.59 -0.87
C LEU A 434 -20.13 30.29 -1.58
N LEU A 435 -18.90 30.18 -0.99
CA LEU A 435 -17.71 30.86 -1.49
C LEU A 435 -17.28 30.32 -2.85
N PRO A 436 -16.53 31.08 -3.64
CA PRO A 436 -15.89 30.57 -4.84
C PRO A 436 -15.10 29.29 -4.56
N LEU A 437 -15.29 28.28 -5.41
CA LEU A 437 -14.69 26.94 -5.33
C LEU A 437 -15.12 26.08 -4.12
N GLU A 438 -16.01 26.60 -3.26
CA GLU A 438 -16.55 25.84 -2.14
C GLU A 438 -17.50 24.75 -2.65
N THR A 439 -17.36 23.54 -2.08
CA THR A 439 -18.23 22.39 -2.31
C THR A 439 -18.97 22.06 -1.03
N ARG A 440 -20.26 21.80 -1.15
CA ARG A 440 -21.11 21.29 -0.04
C ARG A 440 -21.85 20.04 -0.46
N GLU A 441 -22.29 19.28 0.53
CA GLU A 441 -22.99 18.00 0.34
C GLU A 441 -24.32 18.00 1.08
N ILE A 442 -25.27 17.25 0.53
CA ILE A 442 -26.56 16.92 1.15
C ILE A 442 -26.75 15.41 1.01
N ASP A 443 -26.92 14.72 2.12
CA ASP A 443 -27.35 13.32 2.12
C ASP A 443 -28.85 13.27 2.34
N PHE A 444 -29.60 12.47 1.56
CA PHE A 444 -31.04 12.28 1.74
C PHE A 444 -31.49 10.87 1.44
N ASN A 445 -32.58 10.47 2.06
CA ASN A 445 -33.17 9.16 1.93
C ASN A 445 -34.63 9.29 1.43
N VAL A 446 -34.99 8.42 0.50
CA VAL A 446 -36.37 8.22 0.06
C VAL A 446 -36.77 6.76 0.24
N ASN A 447 -38.01 6.49 0.61
CA ASN A 447 -38.59 5.16 0.57
C ASN A 447 -39.13 4.92 -0.85
N VAL A 448 -38.84 3.75 -1.41
CA VAL A 448 -39.36 3.30 -2.70
C VAL A 448 -40.59 2.44 -2.44
N ASN A 449 -41.78 2.78 -2.98
CA ASN A 449 -42.99 1.99 -2.79
C ASN A 449 -42.75 0.51 -3.12
N SER A 450 -43.41 -0.35 -2.38
CA SER A 450 -43.42 -1.80 -2.63
C SER A 450 -44.39 -2.17 -3.75
N PRO A 451 -44.32 -3.39 -4.29
CA PRO A 451 -45.33 -3.90 -5.24
C PRO A 451 -46.77 -4.02 -4.64
N MET A 452 -46.91 -3.89 -3.33
CA MET A 452 -48.19 -3.98 -2.61
C MET A 452 -48.81 -2.62 -2.33
N GLU A 453 -48.12 -1.54 -2.58
CA GLU A 453 -48.58 -0.16 -2.37
C GLU A 453 -49.26 0.42 -3.63
N THR A 454 -49.89 1.56 -3.48
CA THR A 454 -50.51 2.26 -4.61
C THR A 454 -50.07 3.73 -4.61
N PRO A 455 -49.32 4.13 -5.65
CA PRO A 455 -48.90 3.37 -6.83
C PRO A 455 -47.82 2.33 -6.51
N ALA A 456 -47.91 1.17 -7.13
CA ALA A 456 -46.91 0.10 -6.96
C ALA A 456 -45.59 0.39 -7.72
N VAL A 457 -44.48 -0.10 -7.17
CA VAL A 457 -43.19 -0.15 -7.84
C VAL A 457 -42.73 -1.60 -7.92
N ASN A 458 -42.33 -2.04 -9.12
CA ASN A 458 -41.86 -3.39 -9.39
C ASN A 458 -40.38 -3.37 -9.80
N ALA A 459 -39.72 -4.52 -9.72
CA ALA A 459 -38.36 -4.65 -10.22
C ALA A 459 -38.32 -4.35 -11.74
N GLY A 460 -37.45 -3.43 -12.13
CA GLY A 460 -37.32 -2.95 -13.50
C GLY A 460 -38.15 -1.69 -13.85
N ASP A 461 -38.94 -1.16 -12.93
CA ASP A 461 -39.55 0.15 -13.13
C ASP A 461 -38.47 1.25 -13.11
N ILE A 462 -38.65 2.25 -13.96
CA ILE A 462 -37.77 3.41 -14.01
C ILE A 462 -38.38 4.57 -13.24
N LEU A 463 -37.67 5.03 -12.22
CA LEU A 463 -38.03 6.20 -11.43
C LEU A 463 -37.05 7.33 -11.71
N SER A 464 -37.53 8.57 -11.82
CA SER A 464 -36.72 9.73 -12.15
C SER A 464 -36.62 10.69 -10.98
N ILE A 465 -35.39 11.08 -10.62
CA ILE A 465 -35.11 12.15 -9.67
C ILE A 465 -34.31 13.23 -10.41
N ILE A 466 -34.77 14.47 -10.29
CA ILE A 466 -34.12 15.62 -10.93
C ILE A 466 -33.56 16.52 -9.85
N SER A 467 -32.26 16.83 -9.95
CA SER A 467 -31.61 17.83 -9.11
C SER A 467 -31.39 19.14 -9.87
N SER A 468 -31.58 20.25 -9.19
CA SER A 468 -31.26 21.57 -9.71
C SER A 468 -30.76 22.48 -8.61
N ILE A 469 -29.94 23.46 -8.98
CA ILE A 469 -29.47 24.51 -8.10
C ILE A 469 -29.76 25.86 -8.74
N THR A 470 -30.21 26.82 -7.93
CA THR A 470 -30.50 28.19 -8.38
C THR A 470 -29.85 29.19 -7.45
N SER A 471 -29.53 30.34 -7.94
CA SER A 471 -28.99 31.45 -7.14
C SER A 471 -29.87 32.69 -7.24
N GLN A 472 -29.84 33.50 -6.18
CA GLN A 472 -30.52 34.81 -6.13
C GLN A 472 -29.82 35.83 -7.03
N GLU A 473 -28.53 35.65 -7.32
CA GLU A 473 -27.69 36.53 -8.11
C GLU A 473 -27.74 36.26 -9.61
N GLY A 474 -28.36 35.14 -10.01
CA GLY A 474 -28.34 34.63 -11.37
C GLY A 474 -27.29 33.52 -11.56
N ASP A 475 -27.36 32.81 -12.67
CA ASP A 475 -26.42 31.75 -13.06
C ASP A 475 -26.20 31.82 -14.58
N LEU A 476 -24.97 31.53 -15.02
CA LEU A 476 -24.61 31.49 -16.44
C LEU A 476 -25.02 30.16 -17.12
N THR A 477 -25.12 29.09 -16.34
CA THR A 477 -25.45 27.74 -16.84
C THR A 477 -26.50 27.07 -15.95
N PHE A 478 -27.68 26.79 -16.50
CA PHE A 478 -28.68 25.93 -15.83
C PHE A 478 -28.32 24.46 -16.07
N LEU A 479 -27.68 23.82 -15.10
CA LEU A 479 -27.43 22.39 -15.17
C LEU A 479 -28.55 21.61 -14.48
N TYR A 480 -29.23 20.75 -15.24
CA TYR A 480 -30.14 19.75 -14.74
C TYR A 480 -29.47 18.38 -14.83
N ASN A 481 -29.26 17.73 -13.70
CA ASN A 481 -28.85 16.32 -13.69
C ASN A 481 -30.10 15.45 -13.55
N ASN A 482 -30.45 14.74 -14.61
CA ASN A 482 -31.50 13.72 -14.60
C ASN A 482 -30.86 12.38 -14.23
N PHE A 483 -31.33 11.80 -13.15
CA PHE A 483 -30.98 10.43 -12.79
C PHE A 483 -32.19 9.53 -12.99
N SER A 484 -32.05 8.43 -13.73
CA SER A 484 -33.08 7.39 -13.89
C SER A 484 -32.67 6.16 -13.07
N LEU A 485 -33.56 5.70 -12.19
CA LEU A 485 -33.41 4.49 -11.40
C LEU A 485 -33.98 3.28 -12.13
#